data_0c9f69b82a34fe4720c624c70a63bcbe
#
_entry.id   0c9f69b82a34fe4720c624c70a63bcbe
#
_cell.length_a   1.000
_cell.length_b   1.000
_cell.length_c   1.000
_cell.angle_alpha   90.00
_cell.angle_beta   90.00
_cell.angle_gamma   90.00
#
_symmetry.space_group_name_H-M   'P 1'
#
loop_
_entity.id
_entity.type
_entity.pdbx_description
1 polymer ?
#
loop_
_entity_poly.entity_id
_entity_poly.type
_entity_poly.pdbx_seq_one_letter_code
_entity_poly.pdbx_strand_id
1 'polypeptide(L)'
;MGFPRNDYLTAARAQNHSDDFISETLSYADGLDCKGLPVIFDQHHLSYLLYMEHRELKQFVRSASGYYKYFAIKKRHGGLRRIMSPYSELRDVQTWIKENILDKIEQPIYVTAFAKGRTIMENARMHEGRKYILKVDIANFFESIGVRQVYVAFKKM
;
A
#
# COMPACT_ATOMS: atom_id res chain seq x y z
N MET A 1 4.68 -4.98 15.88
CA MET A 1 4.10 -6.05 16.71
C MET A 1 4.19 -7.31 15.88
N GLY A 2 4.95 -8.32 16.29
CA GLY A 2 5.12 -9.54 15.51
C GLY A 2 3.87 -10.42 15.51
N PHE A 3 3.80 -11.38 14.61
CA PHE A 3 2.68 -12.31 14.50
C PHE A 3 2.58 -13.20 15.77
N PRO A 4 1.40 -13.32 16.44
CA PRO A 4 1.24 -14.08 17.68
C PRO A 4 1.15 -15.58 17.41
N ARG A 5 2.29 -16.16 17.01
CA ARG A 5 2.42 -17.55 16.53
C ARG A 5 1.84 -18.59 17.49
N ASN A 6 2.13 -18.46 18.79
CA ASN A 6 1.70 -19.46 19.79
C ASN A 6 0.18 -19.41 20.00
N ASP A 7 -0.39 -18.22 20.01
CA ASP A 7 -1.85 -18.05 20.16
C ASP A 7 -2.57 -18.61 18.95
N TYR A 8 -2.03 -18.36 17.73
CA TYR A 8 -2.55 -18.95 16.51
C TYR A 8 -2.52 -20.49 16.55
N LEU A 9 -1.38 -21.07 16.92
CA LEU A 9 -1.23 -22.53 17.03
C LEU A 9 -2.27 -23.14 17.99
N THR A 10 -2.44 -22.53 19.17
CA THR A 10 -3.41 -22.99 20.16
C THR A 10 -4.84 -22.93 19.63
N ALA A 11 -5.20 -21.82 18.98
CA ALA A 11 -6.54 -21.63 18.41
C ALA A 11 -6.79 -22.60 17.23
N ALA A 12 -5.83 -22.77 16.34
CA ALA A 12 -5.96 -23.65 15.17
C ALA A 12 -6.14 -25.12 15.58
N ARG A 13 -5.39 -25.59 16.57
CA ARG A 13 -5.54 -26.95 17.15
C ARG A 13 -6.86 -27.13 17.84
N ALA A 14 -7.34 -26.14 18.59
CA ALA A 14 -8.66 -26.16 19.23
C ALA A 14 -9.81 -26.26 18.21
N GLN A 15 -9.61 -25.75 17.00
CA GLN A 15 -10.55 -25.84 15.89
C GLN A 15 -10.37 -27.08 15.02
N ASN A 16 -9.49 -28.02 15.42
CA ASN A 16 -9.19 -29.28 14.70
C ASN A 16 -8.72 -29.08 13.25
N HIS A 17 -7.99 -27.99 12.97
CA HIS A 17 -7.31 -27.86 11.69
C HIS A 17 -6.20 -28.90 11.54
N SER A 18 -5.98 -29.39 10.31
CA SER A 18 -4.92 -30.35 10.02
C SER A 18 -3.53 -29.73 10.23
N ASP A 19 -2.55 -30.58 10.56
CA ASP A 19 -1.16 -30.14 10.73
C ASP A 19 -0.59 -29.52 9.43
N ASP A 20 -0.98 -30.03 8.27
CA ASP A 20 -0.59 -29.49 6.97
C ASP A 20 -1.12 -28.04 6.80
N PHE A 21 -2.40 -27.82 7.08
CA PHE A 21 -3.01 -26.47 7.04
C PHE A 21 -2.31 -25.51 8.01
N ILE A 22 -2.04 -25.97 9.23
CA ILE A 22 -1.35 -25.17 10.25
C ILE A 22 0.07 -24.80 9.77
N SER A 23 0.81 -25.77 9.22
CA SER A 23 2.18 -25.59 8.73
C SER A 23 2.22 -24.60 7.56
N GLU A 24 1.32 -24.74 6.59
CA GLU A 24 1.22 -23.84 5.43
C GLU A 24 0.88 -22.40 5.85
N THR A 25 -0.11 -22.26 6.75
CA THR A 25 -0.53 -20.95 7.27
C THR A 25 0.59 -20.26 8.06
N LEU A 26 1.34 -21.01 8.88
CA LEU A 26 2.47 -20.48 9.62
C LEU A 26 3.62 -20.10 8.69
N SER A 27 3.91 -20.90 7.66
CA SER A 27 4.93 -20.58 6.66
C SER A 27 4.59 -19.26 5.94
N TYR A 28 3.33 -19.05 5.59
CA TYR A 28 2.85 -17.80 5.02
C TYR A 28 3.03 -16.62 5.99
N ALA A 29 2.61 -16.80 7.25
CA ALA A 29 2.70 -15.75 8.27
C ALA A 29 4.16 -15.39 8.58
N ASP A 30 5.03 -16.38 8.77
CA ASP A 30 6.45 -16.19 9.03
C ASP A 30 7.14 -15.47 7.84
N GLY A 31 6.75 -15.80 6.61
CA GLY A 31 7.25 -15.16 5.38
C GLY A 31 6.92 -13.67 5.28
N LEU A 32 5.81 -13.23 5.84
CA LEU A 32 5.45 -11.81 5.92
C LEU A 32 6.10 -11.14 7.14
N ASP A 33 6.05 -11.78 8.29
CA ASP A 33 6.60 -11.22 9.54
C ASP A 33 8.10 -10.97 9.46
N CYS A 34 8.87 -11.85 8.82
CA CYS A 34 10.31 -11.66 8.61
C CYS A 34 10.64 -10.45 7.71
N LYS A 35 9.70 -10.02 6.87
CA LYS A 35 9.80 -8.79 6.06
C LYS A 35 9.26 -7.56 6.79
N GLY A 36 8.79 -7.70 8.03
CA GLY A 36 8.13 -6.64 8.79
C GLY A 36 6.77 -6.23 8.21
N LEU A 37 6.14 -7.10 7.41
CA LEU A 37 4.83 -6.89 6.81
C LEU A 37 3.72 -7.44 7.72
N PRO A 38 2.54 -6.82 7.75
CA PRO A 38 1.42 -7.35 8.50
C PRO A 38 0.94 -8.67 7.89
N VAL A 39 0.69 -9.66 8.73
CA VAL A 39 0.07 -10.91 8.32
C VAL A 39 -1.43 -10.65 8.09
N ILE A 40 -1.90 -10.85 6.89
CA ILE A 40 -3.30 -10.65 6.49
C ILE A 40 -3.80 -11.95 5.86
N PHE A 41 -4.70 -12.66 6.54
CA PHE A 41 -5.21 -13.94 6.05
C PHE A 41 -6.38 -13.76 5.08
N ASP A 42 -7.28 -12.81 5.37
CA ASP A 42 -8.46 -12.53 4.56
C ASP A 42 -8.98 -11.11 4.77
N GLN A 43 -10.12 -10.79 4.15
CA GLN A 43 -10.76 -9.48 4.27
C GLN A 43 -11.31 -9.18 5.67
N HIS A 44 -11.74 -10.20 6.42
CA HIS A 44 -12.19 -10.03 7.80
C HIS A 44 -11.02 -9.65 8.70
N HIS A 45 -9.91 -10.36 8.56
CA HIS A 45 -8.69 -10.05 9.29
C HIS A 45 -8.18 -8.64 8.94
N LEU A 46 -8.19 -8.27 7.66
CA LEU A 46 -7.85 -6.91 7.25
C LEU A 46 -8.77 -5.86 7.88
N SER A 47 -10.09 -6.09 7.91
CA SER A 47 -11.02 -5.15 8.54
C SER A 47 -10.76 -4.99 10.04
N TYR A 48 -10.41 -6.07 10.73
CA TYR A 48 -9.99 -6.04 12.13
C TYR A 48 -8.72 -5.19 12.34
N LEU A 49 -7.70 -5.39 11.49
CA LEU A 49 -6.45 -4.61 11.55
C LEU A 49 -6.68 -3.12 11.25
N LEU A 50 -7.68 -2.79 10.46
CA LEU A 50 -8.09 -1.44 10.12
C LEU A 50 -9.03 -0.80 11.16
N TYR A 51 -9.42 -1.53 12.21
CA TYR A 51 -10.41 -1.10 13.22
C TYR A 51 -11.73 -0.64 12.59
N MET A 52 -12.20 -1.36 11.56
CA MET A 52 -13.42 -1.04 10.84
C MET A 52 -14.33 -2.26 10.66
N GLU A 53 -15.60 -2.00 10.40
CA GLU A 53 -16.57 -3.03 10.06
C GLU A 53 -16.23 -3.70 8.71
N HIS A 54 -16.29 -5.03 8.65
CA HIS A 54 -16.07 -5.76 7.38
C HIS A 54 -17.02 -5.32 6.27
N ARG A 55 -18.24 -4.91 6.62
CA ARG A 55 -19.21 -4.36 5.67
C ARG A 55 -18.71 -3.06 5.02
N GLU A 56 -18.09 -2.18 5.79
CA GLU A 56 -17.51 -0.92 5.28
C GLU A 56 -16.35 -1.18 4.34
N LEU A 57 -15.44 -2.08 4.70
CA LEU A 57 -14.33 -2.47 3.81
C LEU A 57 -14.86 -3.02 2.47
N LYS A 58 -15.91 -3.86 2.50
CA LYS A 58 -16.56 -4.34 1.27
C LYS A 58 -17.18 -3.21 0.43
N GLN A 59 -17.72 -2.17 1.06
CA GLN A 59 -18.25 -1.02 0.34
C GLN A 59 -17.15 -0.25 -0.38
N PHE A 60 -15.98 -0.04 0.24
CA PHE A 60 -14.83 0.59 -0.43
C PHE A 60 -14.38 -0.19 -1.67
N VAL A 61 -14.33 -1.53 -1.58
CA VAL A 61 -13.96 -2.39 -2.71
C VAL A 61 -14.98 -2.30 -3.86
N ARG A 62 -16.28 -2.25 -3.54
CA ARG A 62 -17.35 -2.25 -4.54
C ARG A 62 -17.59 -0.90 -5.19
N SER A 63 -17.41 0.19 -4.46
CA SER A 63 -17.82 1.53 -4.89
C SER A 63 -16.81 2.60 -4.45
N ALA A 64 -15.53 2.37 -4.69
CA ALA A 64 -14.46 3.28 -4.29
C ALA A 64 -14.68 4.72 -4.79
N SER A 65 -15.23 4.90 -5.98
CA SER A 65 -15.50 6.23 -6.56
C SER A 65 -16.43 7.11 -5.71
N GLY A 66 -17.36 6.50 -4.97
CA GLY A 66 -18.26 7.22 -4.05
C GLY A 66 -17.55 7.80 -2.82
N TYR A 67 -16.33 7.38 -2.54
CA TYR A 67 -15.54 7.83 -1.39
C TYR A 67 -14.48 8.88 -1.75
N TYR A 68 -14.62 9.54 -2.92
CA TYR A 68 -13.76 10.63 -3.35
C TYR A 68 -14.55 11.91 -3.57
N LYS A 69 -13.95 13.03 -3.15
CA LYS A 69 -14.35 14.38 -3.60
C LYS A 69 -13.63 14.70 -4.90
N TYR A 70 -14.37 15.23 -5.87
CA TYR A 70 -13.84 15.65 -7.16
C TYR A 70 -13.92 17.17 -7.26
N PHE A 71 -12.81 17.82 -7.53
CA PHE A 71 -12.76 19.26 -7.79
C PHE A 71 -11.65 19.58 -8.79
N ALA A 72 -11.68 20.79 -9.33
CA ALA A 72 -10.68 21.24 -10.28
C ALA A 72 -9.95 22.47 -9.75
N ILE A 73 -8.64 22.50 -9.94
CA ILE A 73 -7.80 23.65 -9.64
C ILE A 73 -7.17 24.20 -10.92
N LYS A 74 -6.96 25.52 -10.98
CA LYS A 74 -6.28 26.16 -12.12
C LYS A 74 -4.79 25.80 -12.11
N LYS A 75 -4.27 25.40 -13.27
CA LYS A 75 -2.81 25.22 -13.45
C LYS A 75 -2.12 26.58 -13.58
N ARG A 76 -0.85 26.66 -13.16
CA ARG A 76 -0.05 27.89 -13.24
C ARG A 76 0.09 28.46 -14.66
N HIS A 77 0.13 27.58 -15.67
CA HIS A 77 0.30 27.93 -17.09
C HIS A 77 -0.99 27.75 -17.91
N GLY A 78 -2.16 27.86 -17.26
CA GLY A 78 -3.47 27.72 -17.89
C GLY A 78 -4.03 26.29 -17.87
N GLY A 79 -5.36 26.19 -18.05
CA GLY A 79 -6.09 24.94 -17.96
C GLY A 79 -6.45 24.53 -16.53
N LEU A 80 -7.15 23.40 -16.41
CA LEU A 80 -7.61 22.84 -15.14
C LEU A 80 -6.90 21.53 -14.83
N ARG A 81 -6.65 21.29 -13.55
CA ARG A 81 -6.24 19.99 -13.02
C ARG A 81 -7.38 19.41 -12.20
N ARG A 82 -7.85 18.24 -12.58
CA ARG A 82 -8.81 17.49 -11.77
C ARG A 82 -8.08 16.90 -10.57
N ILE A 83 -8.66 17.07 -9.39
CA ILE A 83 -8.17 16.50 -8.14
C ILE A 83 -9.23 15.54 -7.62
N MET A 84 -8.77 14.37 -7.21
CA MET A 84 -9.54 13.36 -6.51
C MET A 84 -8.98 13.30 -5.09
N SER A 85 -9.80 13.64 -4.10
CA SER A 85 -9.41 13.60 -2.70
C SER A 85 -10.28 12.58 -1.98
N PRO A 86 -9.72 11.53 -1.35
CA PRO A 86 -10.52 10.58 -0.60
C PRO A 86 -11.17 11.25 0.61
N TYR A 87 -12.36 10.78 0.99
CA TYR A 87 -12.96 11.10 2.29
C TYR A 87 -12.11 10.48 3.41
N SER A 88 -12.34 10.92 4.65
CA SER A 88 -11.55 10.51 5.82
C SER A 88 -11.40 9.01 5.94
N GLU A 89 -12.50 8.29 5.85
CA GLU A 89 -12.57 6.84 6.07
C GLU A 89 -11.70 6.07 5.06
N LEU A 90 -11.82 6.39 3.76
CA LEU A 90 -11.00 5.77 2.73
C LEU A 90 -9.53 6.21 2.84
N ARG A 91 -9.28 7.47 3.20
CA ARG A 91 -7.93 7.99 3.41
C ARG A 91 -7.22 7.25 4.56
N ASP A 92 -7.93 6.95 5.64
CA ASP A 92 -7.36 6.24 6.79
C ASP A 92 -6.94 4.82 6.39
N VAL A 93 -7.75 4.11 5.61
CA VAL A 93 -7.39 2.81 5.02
C VAL A 93 -6.14 2.93 4.12
N GLN A 94 -6.11 3.93 3.23
CA GLN A 94 -4.97 4.14 2.34
C GLN A 94 -3.70 4.50 3.13
N THR A 95 -3.82 5.30 4.18
CA THR A 95 -2.71 5.66 5.07
C THR A 95 -2.20 4.44 5.80
N TRP A 96 -3.08 3.59 6.33
CA TRP A 96 -2.68 2.36 6.99
C TRP A 96 -1.90 1.43 6.04
N ILE A 97 -2.40 1.23 4.81
CA ILE A 97 -1.71 0.42 3.78
C ILE A 97 -0.34 1.00 3.48
N LYS A 98 -0.27 2.33 3.31
CA LYS A 98 0.99 3.02 3.07
C LYS A 98 2.00 2.77 4.19
N GLU A 99 1.62 3.02 5.43
CA GLU A 99 2.54 2.98 6.58
C GLU A 99 2.94 1.56 6.98
N ASN A 100 2.01 0.61 6.90
CA ASN A 100 2.24 -0.75 7.36
C ASN A 100 2.76 -1.69 6.28
N ILE A 101 2.54 -1.38 5.00
CA ILE A 101 2.97 -2.22 3.89
C ILE A 101 3.96 -1.49 3.00
N LEU A 102 3.55 -0.38 2.35
CA LEU A 102 4.36 0.24 1.30
C LEU A 102 5.64 0.90 1.83
N ASP A 103 5.59 1.53 3.00
CA ASP A 103 6.75 2.18 3.63
C ASP A 103 7.78 1.17 4.19
N LYS A 104 7.44 -0.13 4.22
CA LYS A 104 8.37 -1.22 4.59
C LYS A 104 9.21 -1.71 3.41
N ILE A 105 8.81 -1.36 2.19
CA ILE A 105 9.51 -1.79 0.99
C ILE A 105 10.68 -0.85 0.74
N GLU A 106 11.87 -1.42 0.70
CA GLU A 106 13.07 -0.66 0.38
C GLU A 106 13.00 -0.10 -1.04
N GLN A 107 13.17 1.22 -1.14
CA GLN A 107 13.16 1.90 -2.43
C GLN A 107 14.57 2.05 -2.98
N PRO A 108 14.77 1.84 -4.29
CA PRO A 108 16.07 2.08 -4.93
C PRO A 108 16.55 3.52 -4.68
N ILE A 109 17.86 3.71 -4.62
CA ILE A 109 18.47 5.01 -4.28
C ILE A 109 18.07 6.14 -5.24
N TYR A 110 17.76 5.82 -6.48
CA TYR A 110 17.33 6.79 -7.49
C TYR A 110 15.84 7.19 -7.37
N VAL A 111 15.06 6.52 -6.51
CA VAL A 111 13.67 6.89 -6.20
C VAL A 111 13.68 7.87 -5.04
N THR A 112 13.53 9.15 -5.34
CA THR A 112 13.56 10.23 -4.33
C THR A 112 12.18 10.81 -4.03
N ALA A 113 11.19 10.58 -4.91
CA ALA A 113 9.82 11.00 -4.71
C ALA A 113 9.00 9.89 -4.04
N PHE A 114 8.09 10.29 -3.13
CA PHE A 114 7.17 9.38 -2.42
C PHE A 114 7.86 8.30 -1.56
N ALA A 115 9.17 8.37 -1.37
CA ALA A 115 9.95 7.48 -0.52
C ALA A 115 10.18 8.12 0.85
N LYS A 116 9.97 7.33 1.92
CA LYS A 116 10.14 7.80 3.31
C LYS A 116 11.59 8.25 3.55
N GLY A 117 11.75 9.43 4.17
CA GLY A 117 13.07 9.98 4.51
C GLY A 117 13.84 10.59 3.32
N ARG A 118 13.31 10.54 2.10
CA ARG A 118 13.94 11.17 0.92
C ARG A 118 13.53 12.63 0.78
N THR A 119 14.42 13.44 0.22
CA THR A 119 14.23 14.87 0.07
C THR A 119 14.43 15.34 -1.37
N ILE A 120 13.83 16.49 -1.72
CA ILE A 120 14.06 17.14 -3.02
C ILE A 120 15.56 17.50 -3.20
N MET A 121 16.25 17.81 -2.10
CA MET A 121 17.67 18.15 -2.11
C MET A 121 18.53 16.96 -2.54
N GLU A 122 18.19 15.74 -2.07
CA GLU A 122 18.89 14.52 -2.51
C GLU A 122 18.72 14.29 -3.99
N ASN A 123 17.51 14.50 -4.54
CA ASN A 123 17.29 14.44 -5.98
C ASN A 123 18.17 15.45 -6.73
N ALA A 124 18.19 16.69 -6.28
CA ALA A 124 19.00 17.73 -6.93
C ALA A 124 20.50 17.38 -6.91
N ARG A 125 21.02 16.88 -5.79
CA ARG A 125 22.44 16.49 -5.65
C ARG A 125 22.86 15.39 -6.62
N MET A 126 21.99 14.47 -7.02
CA MET A 126 22.32 13.44 -8.00
C MET A 126 22.62 14.01 -9.40
N HIS A 127 22.18 15.24 -9.67
CA HIS A 127 22.39 15.93 -10.94
C HIS A 127 23.49 16.99 -10.87
N GLU A 128 24.07 17.22 -9.70
CA GLU A 128 25.12 18.20 -9.50
C GLU A 128 26.35 17.88 -10.35
N GLY A 129 26.95 18.89 -10.96
CA GLY A 129 28.13 18.75 -11.82
C GLY A 129 27.87 18.06 -13.16
N ARG A 130 26.64 17.72 -13.52
CA ARG A 130 26.32 17.10 -14.81
C ARG A 130 26.26 18.15 -15.93
N LYS A 131 26.98 17.89 -17.03
CA LYS A 131 27.01 18.78 -18.19
C LYS A 131 25.67 18.79 -18.95
N TYR A 132 24.95 17.66 -18.95
CA TYR A 132 23.65 17.50 -19.61
C TYR A 132 22.65 16.82 -18.69
N ILE A 133 21.41 17.26 -18.75
CA ILE A 133 20.28 16.67 -18.02
C ILE A 133 19.16 16.40 -19.01
N LEU A 134 18.69 15.16 -19.08
CA LEU A 134 17.48 14.78 -19.79
C LEU A 134 16.33 14.68 -18.79
N LYS A 135 15.26 15.45 -19.01
CA LYS A 135 14.03 15.36 -18.24
C LYS A 135 12.96 14.67 -19.08
N VAL A 136 12.45 13.55 -18.55
CA VAL A 136 11.36 12.77 -19.15
C VAL A 136 10.20 12.70 -18.17
N ASP A 137 8.98 12.78 -18.67
CA ASP A 137 7.76 12.62 -17.86
C ASP A 137 6.77 11.69 -18.55
N ILE A 138 6.11 10.84 -17.80
CA ILE A 138 5.12 9.90 -18.30
C ILE A 138 3.75 10.55 -18.25
N ALA A 139 3.13 10.74 -19.42
CA ALA A 139 1.80 11.32 -19.50
C ALA A 139 0.77 10.43 -18.79
N ASN A 140 -0.05 11.05 -17.94
CA ASN A 140 -1.13 10.37 -17.21
C ASN A 140 -0.67 9.10 -16.46
N PHE A 141 0.50 9.16 -15.84
CA PHE A 141 1.09 7.99 -15.16
C PHE A 141 0.11 7.30 -14.21
N PHE A 142 -0.51 8.05 -13.29
CA PHE A 142 -1.41 7.45 -12.30
C PHE A 142 -2.67 6.86 -12.92
N GLU A 143 -3.25 7.50 -13.91
CA GLU A 143 -4.43 7.00 -14.62
C GLU A 143 -4.11 5.77 -15.49
N SER A 144 -2.86 5.57 -15.86
CA SER A 144 -2.41 4.40 -16.64
C SER A 144 -2.21 3.15 -15.77
N ILE A 145 -2.15 3.29 -14.44
CA ILE A 145 -1.97 2.18 -13.51
C ILE A 145 -3.32 1.52 -13.21
N GLY A 146 -3.53 0.33 -13.72
CA GLY A 146 -4.73 -0.46 -13.46
C GLY A 146 -4.55 -1.47 -12.32
N VAL A 147 -5.66 -2.11 -11.95
CA VAL A 147 -5.71 -3.11 -10.85
C VAL A 147 -4.69 -4.23 -11.06
N ARG A 148 -4.47 -4.66 -12.32
CA ARG A 148 -3.51 -5.74 -12.63
C ARG A 148 -2.08 -5.38 -12.23
N GLN A 149 -1.63 -4.15 -12.52
CA GLN A 149 -0.29 -3.69 -12.16
C GLN A 149 -0.13 -3.62 -10.65
N VAL A 150 -1.14 -3.12 -9.94
CA VAL A 150 -1.16 -3.08 -8.48
C VAL A 150 -1.09 -4.50 -7.91
N TYR A 151 -1.92 -5.42 -8.40
CA TYR A 151 -1.92 -6.83 -7.98
C TYR A 151 -0.53 -7.48 -8.15
N VAL A 152 0.10 -7.29 -9.34
CA VAL A 152 1.44 -7.85 -9.61
C VAL A 152 2.49 -7.26 -8.67
N ALA A 153 2.40 -5.97 -8.34
CA ALA A 153 3.29 -5.33 -7.38
C ALA A 153 3.17 -5.97 -6.00
N PHE A 154 1.95 -6.11 -5.47
CA PHE A 154 1.71 -6.76 -4.17
C PHE A 154 2.11 -8.25 -4.15
N LYS A 155 1.94 -8.98 -5.26
CA LYS A 155 2.35 -10.39 -5.34
C LYS A 155 3.87 -10.60 -5.29
N LYS A 156 4.66 -9.58 -5.62
CA LYS A 156 6.13 -9.64 -5.59
C LYS A 156 6.74 -9.24 -4.24
N MET A 157 5.94 -8.74 -3.32
CA MET A 157 6.34 -8.42 -1.95
C MET A 157 6.47 -9.68 -1.11
#